data_f15747c99a783f289d6a775caf0ec312
#
_entry.id   f15747c99a783f289d6a775caf0ec312
#
_cell.length_a   1.000
_cell.length_b   1.000
_cell.length_c   1.000
_cell.angle_alpha   90.00
_cell.angle_beta   90.00
_cell.angle_gamma   90.00
#
_symmetry.space_group_name_H-M   'P 1'
#
loop_
_entity.id
_entity.type
_entity.pdbx_description
1 polymer ?
#
loop_
_entity_poly.entity_id
_entity_poly.type
_entity_poly.pdbx_seq_one_letter_code
_entity_poly.pdbx_strand_id
1 'polypeptide(L)'
;LMAVAFTFATMPAKAGSHAVEACLITKTDINPFFVKMKEGAEARANELGVKLSFFAGKVDGDHETQVRAIETCIASGAKGILIAASDTKAIVTPLKNAQDNGLLVIALDTPLEPITAADSTFATDNFKAGELGGAWVAAKLGADAANAKIAMLDLNESQPSVGVLRDQGFLTGFGIDVKDVSRWGDEDDPRIICNEVTNGNEEGGRTAMEKCLQKDPDINVVYTINEPAAVGAYEALKAVGKDDGSVLIASVDGGCPGVADVERGIIGATSQQYPLLMASLGVEAIKAWAEDC
;
A
#
# COMPACT_ATOMS: atom_id res chain seq x y z
N LEU A 1 -2.80 37.47 72.63
CA LEU A 1 -2.07 36.84 71.51
C LEU A 1 -3.08 36.08 70.65
N MET A 2 -3.34 36.56 69.42
CA MET A 2 -4.21 35.97 68.45
C MET A 2 -3.35 35.24 67.41
N ALA A 3 -3.43 33.92 67.36
CA ALA A 3 -2.69 33.09 66.36
C ALA A 3 -3.50 33.02 65.07
N VAL A 4 -2.96 33.56 63.99
CA VAL A 4 -3.52 33.44 62.60
C VAL A 4 -2.94 32.17 62.00
N ALA A 5 -3.82 31.18 61.77
CA ALA A 5 -3.44 29.95 61.04
C ALA A 5 -3.55 30.22 59.53
N PHE A 6 -2.43 30.18 58.84
CA PHE A 6 -2.37 30.17 57.38
C PHE A 6 -2.61 28.74 56.85
N THR A 7 -3.74 28.50 56.24
CA THR A 7 -4.04 27.29 55.47
C THR A 7 -3.45 27.43 54.09
N PHE A 8 -2.36 26.67 53.80
CA PHE A 8 -1.87 26.50 52.43
C PHE A 8 -2.82 25.59 51.66
N ALA A 9 -3.56 26.15 50.72
CA ALA A 9 -4.32 25.37 49.76
C ALA A 9 -3.30 24.76 48.75
N THR A 10 -3.09 23.44 48.84
CA THR A 10 -2.36 22.70 47.79
C THR A 10 -3.20 22.66 46.56
N MET A 11 -2.86 23.43 45.53
CA MET A 11 -3.45 23.24 44.19
C MET A 11 -3.01 21.88 43.69
N PRO A 12 -3.95 21.04 43.17
CA PRO A 12 -3.56 19.81 42.52
C PRO A 12 -2.69 20.16 41.31
N ALA A 13 -1.47 19.62 41.27
CA ALA A 13 -0.61 19.71 40.12
C ALA A 13 -1.40 19.08 38.94
N LYS A 14 -1.68 19.89 37.93
CA LYS A 14 -2.24 19.41 36.66
C LYS A 14 -1.24 18.39 36.14
N ALA A 15 -1.59 17.09 36.14
CA ALA A 15 -0.78 16.05 35.51
C ALA A 15 -0.51 16.54 34.08
N GLY A 16 0.76 16.75 33.75
CA GLY A 16 1.14 17.16 32.41
C GLY A 16 0.59 16.09 31.44
N SER A 17 -0.29 16.51 30.54
CA SER A 17 -0.74 15.60 29.48
C SER A 17 0.49 15.29 28.63
N HIS A 18 1.09 14.12 28.82
CA HIS A 18 2.08 13.64 27.89
C HIS A 18 1.43 13.57 26.50
N ALA A 19 2.10 14.16 25.50
CA ALA A 19 1.62 14.08 24.13
C ALA A 19 1.42 12.60 23.75
N VAL A 20 0.31 12.29 23.11
CA VAL A 20 0.07 10.93 22.57
C VAL A 20 1.16 10.65 21.55
N GLU A 21 1.87 9.53 21.70
CA GLU A 21 2.87 9.09 20.74
C GLU A 21 2.28 8.01 19.84
N ALA A 22 2.55 8.09 18.53
CA ALA A 22 2.13 7.13 17.51
C ALA A 22 3.29 6.84 16.55
N CYS A 23 3.23 5.68 15.91
CA CYS A 23 4.17 5.29 14.84
C CYS A 23 3.46 5.16 13.50
N LEU A 24 4.12 5.60 12.44
CA LEU A 24 3.78 5.25 11.06
C LEU A 24 4.91 4.39 10.49
N ILE A 25 4.57 3.20 9.98
CA ILE A 25 5.50 2.25 9.38
C ILE A 25 5.06 1.95 7.96
N THR A 26 5.82 2.37 6.96
CA THR A 26 5.53 2.16 5.54
C THR A 26 6.43 1.10 4.91
N LYS A 27 6.10 0.65 3.69
CA LYS A 27 6.92 -0.32 2.96
C LYS A 27 8.24 0.30 2.49
N THR A 28 8.18 1.56 2.00
CA THR A 28 9.35 2.35 1.61
C THR A 28 9.12 3.83 1.89
N ASP A 29 10.16 4.64 1.83
CA ASP A 29 10.10 6.10 1.97
C ASP A 29 10.29 6.86 0.64
N ILE A 30 10.48 6.14 -0.47
CA ILE A 30 10.72 6.70 -1.81
C ILE A 30 9.52 6.59 -2.76
N ASN A 31 8.62 5.62 -2.56
CA ASN A 31 7.41 5.49 -3.38
C ASN A 31 6.49 6.70 -3.11
N PRO A 32 6.06 7.45 -4.17
CA PRO A 32 5.21 8.64 -4.03
C PRO A 32 3.93 8.41 -3.20
N PHE A 33 3.35 7.21 -3.27
CA PHE A 33 2.18 6.84 -2.48
C PHE A 33 2.47 6.89 -0.97
N PHE A 34 3.59 6.31 -0.52
CA PHE A 34 3.97 6.32 0.90
C PHE A 34 4.50 7.68 1.35
N VAL A 35 5.11 8.45 0.46
CA VAL A 35 5.47 9.86 0.74
C VAL A 35 4.20 10.65 1.06
N LYS A 36 3.13 10.51 0.27
CA LYS A 36 1.83 11.17 0.52
C LYS A 36 1.16 10.64 1.79
N MET A 37 1.26 9.35 2.08
CA MET A 37 0.76 8.76 3.34
C MET A 37 1.43 9.41 4.55
N LYS A 38 2.74 9.56 4.51
CA LYS A 38 3.52 10.24 5.55
C LYS A 38 3.10 11.71 5.71
N GLU A 39 2.99 12.46 4.61
CA GLU A 39 2.52 13.86 4.63
C GLU A 39 1.14 13.98 5.32
N GLY A 40 0.19 13.10 4.99
CA GLY A 40 -1.14 13.08 5.61
C GLY A 40 -1.10 12.78 7.11
N ALA A 41 -0.28 11.79 7.52
CA ALA A 41 -0.11 11.45 8.92
C ALA A 41 0.54 12.60 9.71
N GLU A 42 1.61 13.21 9.19
CA GLU A 42 2.32 14.33 9.83
C GLU A 42 1.42 15.57 9.99
N ALA A 43 0.67 15.91 8.92
CA ALA A 43 -0.26 17.03 8.98
C ALA A 43 -1.30 16.82 10.08
N ARG A 44 -1.94 15.64 10.11
CA ARG A 44 -2.97 15.35 11.11
C ARG A 44 -2.40 15.21 12.52
N ALA A 45 -1.22 14.61 12.67
CA ALA A 45 -0.55 14.51 13.96
C ALA A 45 -0.24 15.90 14.55
N ASN A 46 0.24 16.84 13.72
CA ASN A 46 0.48 18.22 14.13
C ASN A 46 -0.81 18.93 14.58
N GLU A 47 -1.92 18.76 13.85
CA GLU A 47 -3.22 19.35 14.21
C GLU A 47 -3.74 18.83 15.56
N LEU A 48 -3.55 17.55 15.84
CA LEU A 48 -4.06 16.87 17.03
C LEU A 48 -3.09 16.87 18.22
N GLY A 49 -1.86 17.40 18.04
CA GLY A 49 -0.83 17.36 19.07
C GLY A 49 -0.32 15.93 19.36
N VAL A 50 -0.32 15.06 18.36
CA VAL A 50 0.24 13.71 18.41
C VAL A 50 1.71 13.79 18.03
N LYS A 51 2.58 13.13 18.78
CA LYS A 51 3.99 12.95 18.41
C LYS A 51 4.12 11.73 17.53
N LEU A 52 4.38 11.94 16.24
CA LEU A 52 4.49 10.88 15.26
C LEU A 52 5.96 10.48 15.03
N SER A 53 6.27 9.19 15.16
CA SER A 53 7.54 8.59 14.73
C SER A 53 7.33 7.87 13.39
N PHE A 54 8.22 8.11 12.42
CA PHE A 54 8.14 7.53 11.09
C PHE A 54 9.25 6.51 10.86
N PHE A 55 8.87 5.35 10.30
CA PHE A 55 9.77 4.28 9.90
C PHE A 55 9.36 3.76 8.52
N ALA A 56 10.32 3.22 7.79
CA ALA A 56 10.08 2.60 6.48
C ALA A 56 11.00 1.41 6.27
N GLY A 57 10.54 0.42 5.51
CA GLY A 57 11.41 -0.61 4.93
C GLY A 57 12.34 0.00 3.87
N LYS A 58 13.40 -0.70 3.54
CA LYS A 58 14.36 -0.28 2.51
C LYS A 58 13.82 -0.50 1.10
N VAL A 59 13.07 -1.57 0.94
CA VAL A 59 12.41 -2.00 -0.30
C VAL A 59 11.06 -2.61 0.05
N ASP A 60 10.17 -2.73 -0.93
CA ASP A 60 8.96 -3.55 -0.73
C ASP A 60 9.37 -5.00 -0.46
N GLY A 61 8.73 -5.64 0.52
CA GLY A 61 9.12 -6.97 1.00
C GLY A 61 10.11 -6.97 2.19
N ASP A 62 10.70 -5.83 2.58
CA ASP A 62 11.59 -5.73 3.75
C ASP A 62 10.79 -5.73 5.07
N HIS A 63 10.16 -6.87 5.39
CA HIS A 63 9.41 -7.02 6.64
C HIS A 63 10.28 -7.00 7.90
N GLU A 64 11.56 -7.42 7.82
CA GLU A 64 12.45 -7.42 8.97
C GLU A 64 12.69 -6.02 9.54
N THR A 65 12.85 -5.01 8.66
CA THR A 65 12.97 -3.62 9.10
C THR A 65 11.67 -3.14 9.74
N GLN A 66 10.51 -3.56 9.23
CA GLN A 66 9.22 -3.25 9.85
C GLN A 66 9.06 -3.90 11.24
N VAL A 67 9.53 -5.14 11.43
CA VAL A 67 9.55 -5.79 12.76
C VAL A 67 10.35 -4.98 13.76
N ARG A 68 11.57 -4.54 13.40
CA ARG A 68 12.40 -3.68 14.28
C ARG A 68 11.73 -2.33 14.58
N ALA A 69 10.99 -1.77 13.64
CA ALA A 69 10.22 -0.56 13.87
C ALA A 69 9.08 -0.78 14.88
N ILE A 70 8.35 -1.90 14.79
CA ILE A 70 7.32 -2.28 15.76
C ILE A 70 7.92 -2.39 17.17
N GLU A 71 9.04 -3.10 17.32
CA GLU A 71 9.74 -3.22 18.61
C GLU A 71 10.14 -1.85 19.17
N THR A 72 10.61 -0.94 18.31
CA THR A 72 10.95 0.43 18.68
C THR A 72 9.72 1.19 19.18
N CYS A 73 8.58 1.04 18.51
CA CYS A 73 7.31 1.67 18.89
C CYS A 73 6.80 1.17 20.26
N ILE A 74 6.91 -0.14 20.51
CA ILE A 74 6.58 -0.72 21.83
C ILE A 74 7.51 -0.12 22.90
N ALA A 75 8.82 -0.11 22.66
CA ALA A 75 9.81 0.38 23.63
C ALA A 75 9.66 1.89 23.91
N SER A 76 9.20 2.70 22.95
CA SER A 76 8.97 4.13 23.14
C SER A 76 7.71 4.45 23.94
N GLY A 77 6.82 3.47 24.17
CA GLY A 77 5.54 3.66 24.83
C GLY A 77 4.48 4.32 23.94
N ALA A 78 4.62 4.16 22.63
CA ALA A 78 3.60 4.62 21.66
C ALA A 78 2.21 4.04 22.00
N LYS A 79 1.15 4.79 21.68
CA LYS A 79 -0.24 4.37 21.90
C LYS A 79 -0.83 3.62 20.72
N GLY A 80 -0.18 3.69 19.57
CA GLY A 80 -0.62 2.93 18.41
C GLY A 80 0.39 2.94 17.28
N ILE A 81 0.16 2.01 16.36
CA ILE A 81 0.94 1.78 15.15
C ILE A 81 0.02 1.85 13.93
N LEU A 82 0.39 2.67 12.96
CA LEU A 82 -0.12 2.68 11.61
C LEU A 82 0.86 1.93 10.74
N ILE A 83 0.45 0.88 10.05
CA ILE A 83 1.36 0.05 9.26
C ILE A 83 0.81 -0.31 7.87
N ALA A 84 1.61 -0.06 6.83
CA ALA A 84 1.45 -0.68 5.53
C ALA A 84 2.42 -1.87 5.44
N ALA A 85 1.91 -3.08 5.64
CA ALA A 85 2.73 -4.28 5.79
C ALA A 85 3.35 -4.73 4.46
N SER A 86 4.66 -5.02 4.47
CA SER A 86 5.38 -5.61 3.34
C SER A 86 5.09 -7.11 3.17
N ASP A 87 4.86 -7.82 4.27
CA ASP A 87 4.40 -9.21 4.33
C ASP A 87 3.21 -9.30 5.29
N THR A 88 2.03 -9.61 4.76
CA THR A 88 0.76 -9.57 5.50
C THR A 88 0.58 -10.71 6.50
N LYS A 89 1.36 -11.78 6.38
CA LYS A 89 1.35 -12.96 7.25
C LYS A 89 2.47 -12.90 8.30
N ALA A 90 3.70 -12.66 7.86
CA ALA A 90 4.87 -12.66 8.75
C ALA A 90 4.81 -11.56 9.81
N ILE A 91 4.17 -10.41 9.52
CA ILE A 91 4.06 -9.27 10.43
C ILE A 91 3.06 -9.48 11.58
N VAL A 92 2.17 -10.49 11.49
CA VAL A 92 1.08 -10.69 12.44
C VAL A 92 1.59 -10.92 13.88
N THR A 93 2.59 -11.77 14.06
CA THR A 93 3.13 -12.06 15.40
C THR A 93 3.77 -10.84 16.07
N PRO A 94 4.63 -10.03 15.39
CA PRO A 94 5.11 -8.77 15.95
C PRO A 94 3.99 -7.78 16.31
N LEU A 95 2.96 -7.66 15.47
CA LEU A 95 1.83 -6.77 15.73
C LEU A 95 0.97 -7.26 16.91
N LYS A 96 0.78 -8.57 17.02
CA LYS A 96 0.11 -9.13 18.21
C LYS A 96 0.87 -8.79 19.50
N ASN A 97 2.20 -8.83 19.49
CA ASN A 97 3.00 -8.38 20.61
C ASN A 97 2.78 -6.87 20.92
N ALA A 98 2.63 -6.03 19.89
CA ALA A 98 2.30 -4.62 20.11
C ALA A 98 0.92 -4.45 20.77
N GLN A 99 -0.10 -5.19 20.31
CA GLN A 99 -1.44 -5.21 20.93
C GLN A 99 -1.39 -5.67 22.37
N ASP A 100 -0.64 -6.73 22.68
CA ASP A 100 -0.47 -7.26 24.04
C ASP A 100 0.25 -6.26 24.98
N ASN A 101 0.98 -5.31 24.41
CA ASN A 101 1.57 -4.16 25.13
C ASN A 101 0.66 -2.92 25.14
N GLY A 102 -0.59 -3.03 24.71
CA GLY A 102 -1.62 -2.00 24.78
C GLY A 102 -1.58 -0.97 23.64
N LEU A 103 -0.87 -1.25 22.53
CA LEU A 103 -0.87 -0.39 21.35
C LEU A 103 -2.08 -0.72 20.45
N LEU A 104 -2.77 0.31 19.97
CA LEU A 104 -3.75 0.16 18.89
C LEU A 104 -3.00 -0.12 17.57
N VAL A 105 -3.38 -1.18 16.87
CA VAL A 105 -2.78 -1.56 15.58
C VAL A 105 -3.76 -1.29 14.44
N ILE A 106 -3.38 -0.39 13.54
CA ILE A 106 -4.17 -0.05 12.35
C ILE A 106 -3.38 -0.39 11.09
N ALA A 107 -3.93 -1.28 10.28
CA ALA A 107 -3.41 -1.56 8.95
C ALA A 107 -3.82 -0.43 7.98
N LEU A 108 -2.86 0.09 7.23
CA LEU A 108 -3.08 1.05 6.16
C LEU A 108 -2.79 0.41 4.80
N ASP A 109 -3.60 0.73 3.78
CA ASP A 109 -3.40 0.27 2.40
C ASP A 109 -3.50 -1.25 2.21
N THR A 110 -2.77 -2.01 3.01
CA THR A 110 -2.55 -3.45 2.86
C THR A 110 -3.19 -4.21 4.02
N PRO A 111 -4.37 -4.82 3.84
CA PRO A 111 -5.02 -5.64 4.87
C PRO A 111 -4.12 -6.79 5.32
N LEU A 112 -4.11 -7.07 6.64
CA LEU A 112 -3.36 -8.21 7.18
C LEU A 112 -4.05 -9.55 6.89
N GLU A 113 -3.32 -10.63 7.02
CA GLU A 113 -3.84 -12.00 6.89
C GLU A 113 -3.59 -12.81 8.16
N PRO A 114 -4.64 -13.06 8.97
CA PRO A 114 -6.04 -12.67 8.74
C PRO A 114 -6.30 -11.17 8.96
N ILE A 115 -7.34 -10.62 8.35
CA ILE A 115 -7.69 -9.18 8.48
C ILE A 115 -7.93 -8.78 9.94
N THR A 116 -8.38 -9.71 10.76
CA THR A 116 -8.61 -9.53 12.21
C THR A 116 -7.32 -9.41 13.03
N ALA A 117 -6.14 -9.53 12.42
CA ALA A 117 -4.86 -9.32 13.10
C ALA A 117 -4.58 -7.83 13.38
N ALA A 118 -5.26 -6.91 12.68
CA ALA A 118 -5.30 -5.50 13.03
C ALA A 118 -6.61 -5.15 13.76
N ASP A 119 -6.58 -4.14 14.64
CA ASP A 119 -7.77 -3.64 15.32
C ASP A 119 -8.67 -2.87 14.34
N SER A 120 -8.09 -2.27 13.31
CA SER A 120 -8.81 -1.64 12.21
C SER A 120 -7.97 -1.64 10.94
N THR A 121 -8.63 -1.45 9.77
CA THR A 121 -7.96 -1.34 8.48
C THR A 121 -8.55 -0.17 7.69
N PHE A 122 -7.69 0.75 7.22
CA PHE A 122 -8.05 1.81 6.28
C PHE A 122 -7.33 1.56 4.96
N ALA A 123 -8.06 1.12 3.96
CA ALA A 123 -7.51 0.73 2.66
C ALA A 123 -8.46 1.10 1.52
N THR A 124 -7.94 1.10 0.31
CA THR A 124 -8.72 1.07 -0.92
C THR A 124 -9.41 -0.29 -1.03
N ASP A 125 -10.55 -0.36 -1.68
CA ASP A 125 -11.06 -1.63 -2.21
C ASP A 125 -10.14 -2.08 -3.36
N ASN A 126 -9.09 -2.83 -3.00
CA ASN A 126 -8.02 -3.21 -3.91
C ASN A 126 -8.50 -4.18 -5.00
N PHE A 127 -9.47 -5.06 -4.68
CA PHE A 127 -10.08 -5.91 -5.70
C PHE A 127 -10.82 -5.06 -6.73
N LYS A 128 -11.63 -4.10 -6.28
CA LYS A 128 -12.36 -3.21 -7.18
C LYS A 128 -11.43 -2.32 -8.00
N ALA A 129 -10.31 -1.89 -7.43
CA ALA A 129 -9.31 -1.10 -8.16
C ALA A 129 -8.73 -1.89 -9.33
N GLY A 130 -8.38 -3.17 -9.12
CA GLY A 130 -7.94 -4.07 -10.19
C GLY A 130 -9.06 -4.36 -11.21
N GLU A 131 -10.27 -4.68 -10.71
CA GLU A 131 -11.43 -4.99 -11.56
C GLU A 131 -11.74 -3.87 -12.56
N LEU A 132 -11.69 -2.62 -12.11
CA LEU A 132 -11.91 -1.46 -12.98
C LEU A 132 -10.84 -1.36 -14.07
N GLY A 133 -9.56 -1.63 -13.74
CA GLY A 133 -8.46 -1.68 -14.71
C GLY A 133 -8.66 -2.76 -15.75
N GLY A 134 -8.98 -4.00 -15.33
CA GLY A 134 -9.24 -5.13 -16.21
C GLY A 134 -10.43 -4.89 -17.13
N ALA A 135 -11.54 -4.40 -16.57
CA ALA A 135 -12.75 -4.07 -17.35
C ALA A 135 -12.48 -2.96 -18.39
N TRP A 136 -11.67 -1.95 -18.03
CA TRP A 136 -11.28 -0.90 -18.96
C TRP A 136 -10.46 -1.46 -20.13
N VAL A 137 -9.47 -2.32 -19.86
CA VAL A 137 -8.64 -2.96 -20.91
C VAL A 137 -9.51 -3.83 -21.83
N ALA A 138 -10.37 -4.68 -21.24
CA ALA A 138 -11.28 -5.52 -22.01
C ALA A 138 -12.19 -4.69 -22.93
N ALA A 139 -12.75 -3.60 -22.42
CA ALA A 139 -13.59 -2.69 -23.20
C ALA A 139 -12.81 -1.99 -24.33
N LYS A 140 -11.55 -1.61 -24.09
CA LYS A 140 -10.68 -0.99 -25.12
C LYS A 140 -10.34 -1.94 -26.24
N LEU A 141 -10.07 -3.21 -25.94
CA LEU A 141 -9.77 -4.24 -26.92
C LEU A 141 -11.03 -4.73 -27.67
N GLY A 142 -12.19 -4.69 -27.02
CA GLY A 142 -13.42 -5.20 -27.61
C GLY A 142 -13.28 -6.66 -28.04
N ALA A 143 -13.49 -6.96 -29.33
CA ALA A 143 -13.37 -8.32 -29.86
C ALA A 143 -11.94 -8.90 -29.78
N ASP A 144 -10.93 -8.04 -29.79
CA ASP A 144 -9.50 -8.44 -29.72
C ASP A 144 -9.09 -8.91 -28.32
N ALA A 145 -9.93 -8.71 -27.28
CA ALA A 145 -9.68 -9.22 -25.93
C ALA A 145 -9.53 -10.76 -25.88
N ALA A 146 -10.14 -11.48 -26.83
CA ALA A 146 -9.99 -12.92 -26.94
C ALA A 146 -8.57 -13.36 -27.35
N ASN A 147 -7.80 -12.47 -27.96
CA ASN A 147 -6.44 -12.71 -28.44
C ASN A 147 -5.40 -11.88 -27.68
N ALA A 148 -5.77 -11.34 -26.53
CA ALA A 148 -4.85 -10.55 -25.70
C ALA A 148 -3.65 -11.39 -25.27
N LYS A 149 -2.48 -10.73 -25.19
CA LYS A 149 -1.25 -11.28 -24.64
C LYS A 149 -0.86 -10.42 -23.44
N ILE A 150 -1.07 -10.95 -22.25
CA ILE A 150 -1.06 -10.19 -21.00
C ILE A 150 0.22 -10.46 -20.22
N ALA A 151 0.92 -9.41 -19.82
CA ALA A 151 1.94 -9.44 -18.78
C ALA A 151 1.32 -9.02 -17.45
N MET A 152 1.41 -9.89 -16.43
CA MET A 152 1.02 -9.61 -15.05
C MET A 152 2.27 -9.23 -14.28
N LEU A 153 2.36 -7.95 -13.85
CA LEU A 153 3.52 -7.40 -13.15
C LEU A 153 3.16 -7.10 -11.70
N ASP A 154 3.41 -8.10 -10.86
CA ASP A 154 2.95 -8.19 -9.48
C ASP A 154 3.90 -7.54 -8.47
N LEU A 155 3.53 -7.56 -7.18
CA LEU A 155 4.25 -6.84 -6.15
C LEU A 155 5.54 -7.54 -5.76
N ASN A 156 5.45 -8.62 -4.99
CA ASN A 156 6.61 -9.37 -4.48
C ASN A 156 6.24 -10.83 -4.17
N GLU A 157 7.26 -11.67 -3.96
CA GLU A 157 7.14 -13.11 -3.77
C GLU A 157 6.33 -13.53 -2.51
N SER A 158 6.19 -12.67 -1.51
CA SER A 158 5.37 -13.00 -0.33
C SER A 158 3.87 -12.97 -0.61
N GLN A 159 3.47 -12.49 -1.79
CA GLN A 159 2.07 -12.34 -2.22
C GLN A 159 1.21 -11.61 -1.17
N PRO A 160 1.56 -10.37 -0.78
CA PRO A 160 0.79 -9.65 0.20
C PRO A 160 -0.63 -9.38 -0.31
N SER A 161 -1.60 -9.32 0.60
CA SER A 161 -3.02 -9.24 0.27
C SER A 161 -3.39 -8.16 -0.75
N VAL A 162 -2.73 -6.99 -0.70
CA VAL A 162 -2.93 -5.90 -1.67
C VAL A 162 -2.58 -6.33 -3.09
N GLY A 163 -1.49 -7.10 -3.25
CA GLY A 163 -1.07 -7.64 -4.55
C GLY A 163 -2.08 -8.63 -5.08
N VAL A 164 -2.43 -9.63 -4.26
CA VAL A 164 -3.42 -10.66 -4.63
C VAL A 164 -4.76 -10.03 -5.02
N LEU A 165 -5.28 -9.11 -4.20
CA LEU A 165 -6.58 -8.47 -4.47
C LEU A 165 -6.59 -7.68 -5.79
N ARG A 166 -5.53 -6.92 -6.09
CA ARG A 166 -5.45 -6.13 -7.34
C ARG A 166 -5.31 -7.02 -8.56
N ASP A 167 -4.47 -8.05 -8.49
CA ASP A 167 -4.28 -9.03 -9.56
C ASP A 167 -5.59 -9.77 -9.86
N GLN A 168 -6.20 -10.41 -8.86
CA GLN A 168 -7.45 -11.12 -8.98
C GLN A 168 -8.60 -10.23 -9.48
N GLY A 169 -8.61 -8.97 -9.02
CA GLY A 169 -9.54 -7.97 -9.52
C GLY A 169 -9.34 -7.71 -11.00
N PHE A 170 -8.10 -7.46 -11.45
CA PHE A 170 -7.80 -7.21 -12.86
C PHE A 170 -8.22 -8.38 -13.75
N LEU A 171 -7.86 -9.61 -13.37
CA LEU A 171 -8.24 -10.81 -14.12
C LEU A 171 -9.75 -10.97 -14.20
N THR A 172 -10.47 -10.79 -13.08
CA THR A 172 -11.94 -10.83 -13.04
C THR A 172 -12.55 -9.78 -13.96
N GLY A 173 -12.08 -8.53 -13.88
CA GLY A 173 -12.56 -7.44 -14.72
C GLY A 173 -12.28 -7.65 -16.21
N PHE A 174 -11.17 -8.29 -16.53
CA PHE A 174 -10.81 -8.67 -17.89
C PHE A 174 -11.61 -9.89 -18.42
N GLY A 175 -12.23 -10.66 -17.53
CA GLY A 175 -12.99 -11.88 -17.89
C GLY A 175 -12.11 -13.13 -17.95
N ILE A 176 -11.15 -13.25 -17.05
CA ILE A 176 -10.30 -14.44 -16.82
C ILE A 176 -10.69 -15.08 -15.49
N ASP A 177 -10.73 -16.42 -15.46
CA ASP A 177 -10.99 -17.21 -14.25
C ASP A 177 -9.76 -17.19 -13.33
N VAL A 178 -9.95 -16.74 -12.10
CA VAL A 178 -8.88 -16.50 -11.12
C VAL A 178 -8.51 -17.74 -10.29
N LYS A 179 -9.11 -18.91 -10.52
CA LYS A 179 -8.81 -20.16 -9.80
C LYS A 179 -8.80 -20.03 -8.27
N ASP A 180 -7.64 -19.89 -7.64
CA ASP A 180 -7.51 -19.70 -6.21
C ASP A 180 -7.45 -18.20 -5.87
N VAL A 181 -8.54 -17.67 -5.34
CA VAL A 181 -8.68 -16.24 -4.99
C VAL A 181 -7.70 -15.73 -3.91
N SER A 182 -6.95 -16.63 -3.27
CA SER A 182 -5.99 -16.27 -2.21
C SER A 182 -4.55 -16.07 -2.69
N ARG A 183 -4.30 -16.24 -3.99
CA ARG A 183 -2.96 -16.15 -4.58
C ARG A 183 -3.06 -15.75 -6.05
N TRP A 184 -2.00 -15.18 -6.60
CA TRP A 184 -1.83 -14.95 -8.02
C TRP A 184 -0.86 -15.98 -8.63
N GLY A 185 -0.91 -16.14 -9.97
CA GLY A 185 0.05 -16.92 -10.75
C GLY A 185 -0.26 -18.42 -10.81
N ASP A 186 -1.49 -18.86 -10.51
CA ASP A 186 -1.96 -20.23 -10.70
C ASP A 186 -3.02 -20.35 -11.81
N GLU A 187 -3.31 -19.25 -12.50
CA GLU A 187 -4.19 -19.20 -13.63
C GLU A 187 -3.57 -19.94 -14.83
N ASP A 188 -4.42 -20.65 -15.61
CA ASP A 188 -4.02 -21.39 -16.81
C ASP A 188 -4.60 -20.79 -18.10
N ASP A 189 -5.08 -19.55 -18.06
CA ASP A 189 -5.59 -18.87 -19.25
C ASP A 189 -4.44 -18.57 -20.22
N PRO A 190 -4.51 -19.02 -21.49
CA PRO A 190 -3.43 -18.87 -22.44
C PRO A 190 -3.12 -17.42 -22.84
N ARG A 191 -3.97 -16.47 -22.45
CA ARG A 191 -3.72 -15.04 -22.67
C ARG A 191 -2.69 -14.46 -21.67
N ILE A 192 -2.48 -15.12 -20.52
CA ILE A 192 -1.46 -14.73 -19.55
C ILE A 192 -0.11 -15.29 -20.02
N ILE A 193 0.77 -14.40 -20.49
CA ILE A 193 2.08 -14.77 -21.02
C ILE A 193 3.12 -14.93 -19.91
N CYS A 194 3.02 -14.10 -18.89
CA CYS A 194 3.97 -14.08 -17.77
C CYS A 194 3.35 -13.49 -16.51
N ASN A 195 3.85 -13.97 -15.37
CA ASN A 195 3.72 -13.33 -14.05
C ASN A 195 5.14 -13.05 -13.55
N GLU A 196 5.45 -11.80 -13.25
CA GLU A 196 6.77 -11.39 -12.77
C GLU A 196 6.60 -10.37 -11.64
N VAL A 197 7.52 -10.38 -10.67
CA VAL A 197 7.49 -9.46 -9.55
C VAL A 197 8.28 -8.19 -9.83
N THR A 198 7.76 -7.05 -9.35
CA THR A 198 8.34 -5.72 -9.58
C THR A 198 8.94 -5.08 -8.33
N ASN A 199 8.64 -5.64 -7.16
CA ASN A 199 8.89 -4.98 -5.86
C ASN A 199 8.31 -3.55 -5.79
N GLY A 200 7.25 -3.29 -6.55
CA GLY A 200 6.52 -2.03 -6.58
C GLY A 200 7.32 -0.80 -7.00
N ASN A 201 8.38 -0.96 -7.78
CA ASN A 201 9.28 0.13 -8.18
C ASN A 201 9.62 0.09 -9.68
N GLU A 202 10.21 1.19 -10.19
CA GLU A 202 10.50 1.37 -11.61
C GLU A 202 11.52 0.36 -12.14
N GLU A 203 12.60 0.09 -11.41
CA GLU A 203 13.64 -0.87 -11.83
C GLU A 203 13.07 -2.28 -11.92
N GLY A 204 12.27 -2.68 -10.92
CA GLY A 204 11.58 -3.96 -10.92
C GLY A 204 10.56 -4.07 -12.04
N GLY A 205 9.76 -3.03 -12.27
CA GLY A 205 8.81 -2.97 -13.38
C GLY A 205 9.48 -3.12 -14.74
N ARG A 206 10.60 -2.44 -14.95
CA ARG A 206 11.41 -2.56 -16.16
C ARG A 206 11.94 -3.99 -16.33
N THR A 207 12.60 -4.53 -15.31
CA THR A 207 13.18 -5.88 -15.36
C THR A 207 12.12 -6.95 -15.59
N ALA A 208 10.96 -6.84 -14.92
CA ALA A 208 9.84 -7.76 -15.09
C ALA A 208 9.30 -7.71 -16.53
N MET A 209 9.11 -6.51 -17.09
CA MET A 209 8.62 -6.35 -18.47
C MET A 209 9.64 -6.86 -19.49
N GLU A 210 10.94 -6.61 -19.31
CA GLU A 210 12.00 -7.15 -20.17
C GLU A 210 11.97 -8.69 -20.22
N LYS A 211 11.75 -9.36 -19.08
CA LYS A 211 11.59 -10.82 -19.03
C LYS A 211 10.33 -11.29 -19.76
N CYS A 212 9.22 -10.59 -19.59
CA CYS A 212 7.98 -10.90 -20.26
C CYS A 212 8.11 -10.77 -21.78
N LEU A 213 8.76 -9.72 -22.28
CA LEU A 213 9.04 -9.51 -23.71
C LEU A 213 9.97 -10.57 -24.31
N GLN A 214 10.86 -11.17 -23.50
CA GLN A 214 11.68 -12.32 -23.93
C GLN A 214 10.83 -13.59 -24.09
N LYS A 215 9.76 -13.76 -23.32
CA LYS A 215 8.83 -14.88 -23.45
C LYS A 215 7.94 -14.73 -24.68
N ASP A 216 7.38 -13.54 -24.89
CA ASP A 216 6.57 -13.21 -26.06
C ASP A 216 6.72 -11.71 -26.41
N PRO A 217 7.35 -11.36 -27.54
CA PRO A 217 7.51 -9.98 -27.97
C PRO A 217 6.19 -9.29 -28.39
N ASP A 218 5.11 -10.07 -28.59
CA ASP A 218 3.83 -9.54 -29.06
C ASP A 218 2.86 -9.20 -27.92
N ILE A 219 3.34 -9.13 -26.67
CA ILE A 219 2.53 -8.64 -25.54
C ILE A 219 1.89 -7.31 -25.91
N ASN A 220 0.57 -7.20 -25.68
CA ASN A 220 -0.23 -6.01 -25.99
C ASN A 220 -1.07 -5.50 -24.79
N VAL A 221 -1.02 -6.19 -23.65
CA VAL A 221 -1.62 -5.79 -22.39
C VAL A 221 -0.62 -5.95 -21.26
N VAL A 222 -0.53 -4.95 -20.39
CA VAL A 222 0.31 -5.00 -19.18
C VAL A 222 -0.55 -4.56 -18.01
N TYR A 223 -0.71 -5.45 -17.05
CA TYR A 223 -1.15 -5.07 -15.71
C TYR A 223 0.07 -4.76 -14.85
N THR A 224 -0.01 -3.70 -14.06
CA THR A 224 1.01 -3.39 -13.07
C THR A 224 0.40 -3.14 -11.71
N ILE A 225 1.05 -3.63 -10.68
CA ILE A 225 0.61 -3.50 -9.28
C ILE A 225 0.44 -2.04 -8.85
N ASN A 226 1.27 -1.13 -9.37
CA ASN A 226 1.27 0.29 -9.05
C ASN A 226 1.91 1.14 -10.16
N GLU A 227 1.79 2.46 -10.07
CA GLU A 227 2.32 3.41 -11.07
C GLU A 227 3.85 3.38 -11.23
N PRO A 228 4.68 3.28 -10.17
CA PRO A 228 6.13 3.15 -10.38
C PRO A 228 6.51 1.93 -11.24
N ALA A 229 5.86 0.78 -11.02
CA ALA A 229 6.07 -0.41 -11.86
C ALA A 229 5.62 -0.17 -13.31
N ALA A 230 4.53 0.59 -13.53
CA ALA A 230 4.05 0.93 -14.86
C ALA A 230 5.05 1.82 -15.63
N VAL A 231 5.65 2.80 -14.98
CA VAL A 231 6.71 3.64 -15.58
C VAL A 231 7.89 2.78 -16.02
N GLY A 232 8.35 1.86 -15.15
CA GLY A 232 9.42 0.93 -15.49
C GLY A 232 9.06 0.01 -16.68
N ALA A 233 7.85 -0.55 -16.68
CA ALA A 233 7.36 -1.38 -17.78
C ALA A 233 7.32 -0.61 -19.11
N TYR A 234 6.87 0.64 -19.08
CA TYR A 234 6.86 1.50 -20.27
C TYR A 234 8.27 1.76 -20.81
N GLU A 235 9.28 1.98 -19.95
CA GLU A 235 10.65 2.16 -20.41
C GLU A 235 11.21 0.88 -21.10
N ALA A 236 10.82 -0.31 -20.64
CA ALA A 236 11.15 -1.56 -21.31
C ALA A 236 10.47 -1.68 -22.69
N LEU A 237 9.19 -1.32 -22.79
CA LEU A 237 8.44 -1.28 -24.05
C LEU A 237 9.06 -0.28 -25.04
N LYS A 238 9.40 0.90 -24.60
CA LYS A 238 10.05 1.94 -25.39
C LYS A 238 11.40 1.49 -25.93
N ALA A 239 12.19 0.75 -25.15
CA ALA A 239 13.48 0.23 -25.59
C ALA A 239 13.37 -0.73 -26.79
N VAL A 240 12.19 -1.34 -27.01
CA VAL A 240 11.91 -2.21 -28.16
C VAL A 240 10.99 -1.56 -29.21
N GLY A 241 10.73 -0.23 -29.09
CA GLY A 241 9.94 0.52 -30.06
C GLY A 241 8.42 0.28 -29.96
N LYS A 242 7.91 -0.08 -28.78
CA LYS A 242 6.48 -0.29 -28.48
C LYS A 242 5.89 0.85 -27.61
N ASP A 243 6.38 2.06 -27.78
CA ASP A 243 5.89 3.27 -27.14
C ASP A 243 4.89 4.07 -28.00
N ASP A 244 4.31 3.39 -28.99
CA ASP A 244 3.38 3.94 -29.98
C ASP A 244 1.89 3.84 -29.57
N GLY A 245 1.62 3.38 -28.33
CA GLY A 245 0.27 3.14 -27.83
C GLY A 245 -0.36 1.80 -28.26
N SER A 246 0.40 0.92 -28.89
CA SER A 246 -0.05 -0.43 -29.25
C SER A 246 -0.19 -1.37 -28.06
N VAL A 247 0.44 -1.06 -26.93
CA VAL A 247 0.38 -1.80 -25.66
C VAL A 247 -0.44 -1.01 -24.63
N LEU A 248 -1.49 -1.63 -24.10
CA LEU A 248 -2.34 -1.03 -23.07
C LEU A 248 -1.76 -1.36 -21.67
N ILE A 249 -1.45 -0.34 -20.90
CA ILE A 249 -0.99 -0.47 -19.51
C ILE A 249 -2.13 -0.05 -18.58
N ALA A 250 -2.52 -0.94 -17.65
CA ALA A 250 -3.43 -0.62 -16.55
C ALA A 250 -2.69 -0.72 -15.22
N SER A 251 -2.94 0.24 -14.34
CA SER A 251 -2.22 0.40 -13.07
C SER A 251 -3.14 0.83 -11.93
N VAL A 252 -2.58 1.00 -10.75
CA VAL A 252 -3.24 1.51 -9.56
C VAL A 252 -2.34 2.57 -8.91
N ASP A 253 -2.88 3.56 -8.32
CA ASP A 253 -2.51 4.59 -7.35
C ASP A 253 -3.30 5.89 -7.59
N GLY A 254 -3.45 6.32 -8.85
CA GLY A 254 -4.13 7.59 -9.21
C GLY A 254 -3.40 8.81 -8.63
N GLY A 255 -2.08 8.71 -8.48
CA GLY A 255 -1.23 9.83 -8.04
C GLY A 255 -1.08 10.89 -9.13
N CYS A 256 -0.71 12.13 -8.76
CA CYS A 256 -0.52 13.19 -9.75
C CYS A 256 0.47 12.80 -10.88
N PRO A 257 1.60 12.12 -10.62
CA PRO A 257 2.48 11.66 -11.69
C PRO A 257 1.80 10.66 -12.63
N GLY A 258 1.10 9.62 -12.08
CA GLY A 258 0.43 8.61 -12.88
C GLY A 258 -0.74 9.17 -13.68
N VAL A 259 -1.51 10.12 -13.12
CA VAL A 259 -2.56 10.83 -13.88
C VAL A 259 -1.96 11.63 -15.04
N ALA A 260 -0.80 12.27 -14.85
CA ALA A 260 -0.08 12.92 -15.93
C ALA A 260 0.44 11.91 -16.98
N ASP A 261 0.80 10.70 -16.57
CA ASP A 261 1.18 9.62 -17.47
C ASP A 261 -0.02 9.09 -18.28
N VAL A 262 -1.21 9.08 -17.70
CA VAL A 262 -2.45 8.80 -18.46
C VAL A 262 -2.69 9.88 -19.51
N GLU A 263 -2.53 11.15 -19.16
CA GLU A 263 -2.68 12.26 -20.11
C GLU A 263 -1.67 12.17 -21.27
N ARG A 264 -0.45 11.70 -20.99
CA ARG A 264 0.60 11.49 -22.00
C ARG A 264 0.45 10.20 -22.81
N GLY A 265 -0.49 9.32 -22.44
CA GLY A 265 -0.68 8.03 -23.08
C GLY A 265 0.35 6.97 -22.72
N ILE A 266 1.13 7.19 -21.65
CA ILE A 266 2.10 6.21 -21.10
C ILE A 266 1.35 5.10 -20.34
N ILE A 267 0.41 5.48 -19.48
CA ILE A 267 -0.51 4.59 -18.79
C ILE A 267 -1.88 4.75 -19.43
N GLY A 268 -2.56 3.66 -19.71
CA GLY A 268 -3.91 3.71 -20.29
C GLY A 268 -4.99 4.02 -19.27
N ALA A 269 -4.87 3.45 -18.06
CA ALA A 269 -5.77 3.70 -16.93
C ALA A 269 -5.05 3.46 -15.61
N THR A 270 -5.42 4.24 -14.57
CA THR A 270 -4.98 4.03 -13.20
C THR A 270 -6.16 4.20 -12.25
N SER A 271 -6.29 3.30 -11.27
CA SER A 271 -7.33 3.37 -10.23
C SER A 271 -6.83 4.20 -9.06
N GLN A 272 -7.64 5.18 -8.61
CA GLN A 272 -7.22 6.13 -7.58
C GLN A 272 -7.25 5.54 -6.17
N GLN A 273 -6.25 5.91 -5.38
CA GLN A 273 -6.15 5.68 -3.94
C GLN A 273 -6.08 6.99 -3.15
N TYR A 274 -6.24 6.92 -1.82
CA TYR A 274 -6.31 8.09 -0.93
C TYR A 274 -5.35 7.99 0.27
N PRO A 275 -4.02 7.96 0.04
CA PRO A 275 -3.03 7.73 1.10
C PRO A 275 -3.06 8.79 2.22
N LEU A 276 -3.30 10.07 1.88
CA LEU A 276 -3.44 11.14 2.86
C LEU A 276 -4.60 10.88 3.82
N LEU A 277 -5.76 10.48 3.27
CA LEU A 277 -6.96 10.23 4.07
C LEU A 277 -6.79 9.00 4.96
N MET A 278 -6.25 7.89 4.43
CA MET A 278 -5.98 6.68 5.21
C MET A 278 -5.13 6.99 6.44
N ALA A 279 -4.04 7.72 6.24
CA ALA A 279 -3.11 8.08 7.31
C ALA A 279 -3.74 9.06 8.31
N SER A 280 -4.47 10.07 7.83
CA SER A 280 -5.18 11.04 8.67
C SER A 280 -6.18 10.35 9.60
N LEU A 281 -7.04 9.47 9.05
CA LEU A 281 -8.00 8.69 9.85
C LEU A 281 -7.30 7.77 10.87
N GLY A 282 -6.16 7.20 10.49
CA GLY A 282 -5.36 6.38 11.39
C GLY A 282 -4.82 7.15 12.60
N VAL A 283 -4.29 8.36 12.38
CA VAL A 283 -3.82 9.24 13.47
C VAL A 283 -4.97 9.66 14.38
N GLU A 284 -6.14 10.00 13.80
CA GLU A 284 -7.35 10.31 14.58
C GLU A 284 -7.77 9.15 15.47
N ALA A 285 -7.78 7.93 14.94
CA ALA A 285 -8.18 6.75 15.69
C ALA A 285 -7.23 6.46 16.86
N ILE A 286 -5.90 6.58 16.66
CA ILE A 286 -4.94 6.41 17.76
C ILE A 286 -5.12 7.50 18.82
N LYS A 287 -5.38 8.75 18.42
CA LYS A 287 -5.62 9.85 19.35
C LYS A 287 -6.85 9.58 20.20
N ALA A 288 -7.97 9.20 19.57
CA ALA A 288 -9.21 8.87 20.26
C ALA A 288 -9.03 7.69 21.22
N TRP A 289 -8.40 6.61 20.77
CA TRP A 289 -8.07 5.45 21.60
C TRP A 289 -7.27 5.83 22.86
N ALA A 290 -6.27 6.68 22.70
CA ALA A 290 -5.40 7.10 23.80
C ALA A 290 -6.08 8.02 24.81
N GLU A 291 -7.17 8.71 24.44
CA GLU A 291 -7.95 9.58 25.32
C GLU A 291 -9.08 8.83 26.04
N ASP A 292 -9.60 7.75 25.47
CA ASP A 292 -10.67 6.94 26.04
C ASP A 292 -10.18 5.81 26.97
N CYS A 293 -8.88 5.48 26.90
CA CYS A 293 -8.21 4.48 27.74
C CYS A 293 -7.32 5.12 28.79
#